data_6641a912831ca60379e334802a0f528b
#
_entry.id   6641a912831ca60379e334802a0f528b
#
_cell.length_a   1.000
_cell.length_b   1.000
_cell.length_c   1.000
_cell.angle_alpha   90.00
_cell.angle_beta   90.00
_cell.angle_gamma   90.00
#
_symmetry.space_group_name_H-M   'P 1'
#
loop_
_entity.id
_entity.type
_entity.pdbx_description
1 polymer ?
#
loop_
_entity_poly.entity_id
_entity_poly.type
_entity_poly.pdbx_seq_one_letter_code
_entity_poly.pdbx_strand_id
1 'polypeptide(L)'
;HRLIAKKNSIERLREMSEYKGTYYITTPIYYPSAKLHIGHTYCTVMADAMARFKRLSGYDVRFLTGTDEHGQKIEKCAEEAQVTPKEYVDGVVETILRLWDKMEISYDDFIRTTEPRHIKRVQNIFMKMYENGDIYKGKYEGWYCTPCESYWPESQLVDGKCPDCGREVKKMSE
;
A
#
# COMPACT_ATOMS: atom_id res chain seq x y z
N HIS A 1 40.02 -41.63 -8.93
CA HIS A 1 39.70 -40.36 -9.61
C HIS A 1 38.20 -40.31 -9.87
N ARG A 2 37.45 -39.58 -9.05
CA ARG A 2 36.04 -39.27 -9.30
C ARG A 2 35.96 -38.15 -10.36
N LEU A 3 35.58 -38.49 -11.56
CA LEU A 3 35.10 -37.56 -12.57
C LEU A 3 33.77 -36.97 -12.07
N ILE A 4 33.85 -35.78 -11.45
CA ILE A 4 32.65 -34.97 -11.22
C ILE A 4 32.30 -34.38 -12.59
N ALA A 5 31.35 -34.98 -13.27
CA ALA A 5 30.78 -34.45 -14.49
C ALA A 5 30.28 -33.01 -14.19
N LYS A 6 30.87 -32.03 -14.85
CA LYS A 6 30.31 -30.66 -14.83
C LYS A 6 28.93 -30.77 -15.47
N LYS A 7 27.87 -30.68 -14.66
CA LYS A 7 26.51 -30.53 -15.17
C LYS A 7 26.49 -29.41 -16.21
N ASN A 8 25.98 -29.75 -17.39
CA ASN A 8 25.88 -28.83 -18.52
C ASN A 8 25.09 -27.58 -18.09
N SER A 9 25.47 -26.40 -18.54
CA SER A 9 24.77 -25.14 -18.25
C SER A 9 23.27 -25.22 -18.52
N ILE A 10 22.88 -26.01 -19.52
CA ILE A 10 21.48 -26.32 -19.91
C ILE A 10 20.77 -27.15 -18.84
N GLU A 11 21.42 -28.14 -18.22
CA GLU A 11 20.84 -28.92 -17.13
C GLU A 11 20.68 -28.12 -15.86
N ARG A 12 21.63 -27.22 -15.54
CA ARG A 12 21.48 -26.24 -14.46
C ARG A 12 20.34 -25.27 -14.71
N LEU A 13 20.18 -24.79 -15.95
CA LEU A 13 19.06 -23.92 -16.33
C LEU A 13 17.71 -24.67 -16.28
N ARG A 14 17.68 -25.97 -16.63
CA ARG A 14 16.48 -26.81 -16.51
C ARG A 14 16.13 -27.11 -15.05
N GLU A 15 17.09 -27.38 -14.18
CA GLU A 15 16.86 -27.54 -12.73
C GLU A 15 16.41 -26.23 -12.07
N MET A 16 16.83 -25.06 -12.60
CA MET A 16 16.32 -23.75 -12.18
C MET A 16 14.92 -23.43 -12.71
N SER A 17 14.44 -24.16 -13.73
CA SER A 17 13.12 -23.93 -14.35
C SER A 17 12.02 -24.84 -13.80
N GLU A 18 12.28 -25.62 -12.76
CA GLU A 18 11.24 -26.39 -12.10
C GLU A 18 10.32 -25.43 -11.37
N TYR A 19 9.05 -25.40 -11.79
CA TYR A 19 8.01 -24.58 -11.19
C TYR A 19 7.89 -24.88 -9.69
N LYS A 20 8.17 -23.89 -8.85
CA LYS A 20 8.17 -24.03 -7.39
C LYS A 20 6.89 -23.55 -6.72
N GLY A 21 5.88 -23.20 -7.51
CA GLY A 21 4.62 -22.68 -7.01
C GLY A 21 4.51 -21.15 -7.17
N THR A 22 3.47 -20.58 -6.60
CA THR A 22 3.20 -19.14 -6.62
C THR A 22 3.83 -18.42 -5.43
N TYR A 23 4.22 -17.18 -5.63
CA TYR A 23 4.71 -16.29 -4.58
C TYR A 23 4.07 -14.91 -4.70
N TYR A 24 3.33 -14.50 -3.69
CA TYR A 24 2.68 -13.20 -3.64
C TYR A 24 3.41 -12.28 -2.67
N ILE A 25 3.73 -11.07 -3.12
CA ILE A 25 4.37 -10.04 -2.30
C ILE A 25 3.73 -8.69 -2.56
N THR A 26 3.57 -7.91 -1.50
CA THR A 26 3.05 -6.54 -1.58
C THR A 26 3.96 -5.56 -0.86
N THR A 27 3.92 -4.30 -1.28
CA THR A 27 4.32 -3.18 -0.42
C THR A 27 3.12 -2.70 0.40
N PRO A 28 3.29 -1.85 1.42
CA PRO A 28 2.23 -0.95 1.84
C PRO A 28 1.73 -0.14 0.64
N ILE A 29 0.42 0.16 0.59
CA ILE A 29 -0.10 1.15 -0.35
C ILE A 29 0.23 2.53 0.18
N TYR A 30 0.86 3.37 -0.65
CA TYR A 30 1.38 4.65 -0.21
C TYR A 30 0.31 5.74 -0.21
N TYR A 31 0.31 6.55 0.84
CA TYR A 31 -0.64 7.65 1.00
C TYR A 31 -0.19 8.87 0.17
N PRO A 32 -0.91 9.25 -0.90
CA PRO A 32 -0.46 10.27 -1.84
C PRO A 32 -0.79 11.69 -1.36
N SER A 33 -0.53 12.00 -0.09
CA SER A 33 -0.70 13.34 0.48
C SER A 33 0.50 14.27 0.22
N ALA A 34 1.64 13.71 -0.20
CA ALA A 34 2.86 14.44 -0.53
C ALA A 34 3.77 13.59 -1.43
N LYS A 35 4.91 14.17 -1.85
CA LYS A 35 5.95 13.42 -2.56
C LYS A 35 6.52 12.30 -1.69
N LEU A 36 6.81 11.16 -2.32
CA LEU A 36 7.47 10.05 -1.65
C LEU A 36 8.87 10.47 -1.15
N HIS A 37 9.28 9.86 -0.06
CA HIS A 37 10.63 10.00 0.51
C HIS A 37 11.36 8.65 0.51
N ILE A 38 12.63 8.66 0.90
CA ILE A 38 13.52 7.49 0.86
C ILE A 38 12.97 6.27 1.63
N GLY A 39 12.15 6.47 2.67
CA GLY A 39 11.51 5.36 3.38
C GLY A 39 10.54 4.56 2.51
N HIS A 40 9.80 5.23 1.61
CA HIS A 40 8.91 4.55 0.66
C HIS A 40 9.71 3.77 -0.38
N THR A 41 10.79 4.37 -0.92
CA THR A 41 11.66 3.68 -1.88
C THR A 41 12.38 2.49 -1.25
N TYR A 42 12.78 2.59 0.01
CA TYR A 42 13.39 1.49 0.76
C TYR A 42 12.45 0.26 0.82
N CYS A 43 11.20 0.44 1.25
CA CYS A 43 10.21 -0.64 1.29
C CYS A 43 9.97 -1.26 -0.10
N THR A 44 9.84 -0.41 -1.13
CA THR A 44 9.59 -0.88 -2.50
C THR A 44 10.77 -1.67 -3.06
N VAL A 45 12.00 -1.18 -2.87
CA VAL A 45 13.21 -1.88 -3.34
C VAL A 45 13.40 -3.22 -2.63
N MET A 46 13.10 -3.31 -1.33
CA MET A 46 13.15 -4.59 -0.61
C MET A 46 12.18 -5.62 -1.20
N ALA A 47 10.93 -5.18 -1.48
CA ALA A 47 9.92 -6.05 -2.10
C ALA A 47 10.33 -6.44 -3.52
N ASP A 48 10.85 -5.51 -4.32
CA ASP A 48 11.32 -5.76 -5.68
C ASP A 48 12.51 -6.74 -5.72
N ALA A 49 13.48 -6.57 -4.84
CA ALA A 49 14.61 -7.48 -4.71
C ALA A 49 14.15 -8.92 -4.40
N MET A 50 13.19 -9.06 -3.48
CA MET A 50 12.60 -10.37 -3.15
C MET A 50 11.79 -10.94 -4.33
N ALA A 51 11.00 -10.14 -5.02
CA ALA A 51 10.24 -10.55 -6.19
C ALA A 51 11.17 -11.07 -7.30
N ARG A 52 12.23 -10.32 -7.59
CA ARG A 52 13.27 -10.73 -8.58
C ARG A 52 13.97 -12.01 -8.17
N PHE A 53 14.38 -12.12 -6.91
CA PHE A 53 15.00 -13.34 -6.38
C PHE A 53 14.08 -14.55 -6.52
N LYS A 54 12.80 -14.41 -6.21
CA LYS A 54 11.82 -15.50 -6.32
C LYS A 54 11.57 -15.89 -7.78
N ARG A 55 11.48 -14.94 -8.71
CA ARG A 55 11.38 -15.20 -10.15
C ARG A 55 12.61 -15.97 -10.65
N LEU A 56 13.81 -15.54 -10.30
CA LEU A 56 15.05 -16.25 -10.62
C LEU A 56 15.11 -17.65 -10.01
N SER A 57 14.45 -17.86 -8.87
CA SER A 57 14.37 -19.15 -8.20
C SER A 57 13.29 -20.10 -8.77
N GLY A 58 12.54 -19.69 -9.81
CA GLY A 58 11.53 -20.54 -10.47
C GLY A 58 10.11 -20.44 -9.90
N TYR A 59 9.81 -19.40 -9.11
CA TYR A 59 8.44 -19.12 -8.66
C TYR A 59 7.68 -18.25 -9.67
N ASP A 60 6.37 -18.50 -9.79
CA ASP A 60 5.43 -17.57 -10.40
C ASP A 60 5.10 -16.46 -9.41
N VAL A 61 5.64 -15.26 -9.65
CA VAL A 61 5.57 -14.16 -8.70
C VAL A 61 4.51 -13.16 -9.11
N ARG A 62 3.67 -12.77 -8.15
CA ARG A 62 2.79 -11.61 -8.25
C ARG A 62 3.24 -10.56 -7.25
N PHE A 63 3.75 -9.43 -7.76
CA PHE A 63 4.19 -8.28 -6.97
C PHE A 63 3.20 -7.13 -7.14
N LEU A 64 2.53 -6.76 -6.04
CA LEU A 64 1.54 -5.68 -6.00
C LEU A 64 2.09 -4.50 -5.19
N THR A 65 1.95 -3.30 -5.73
CA THR A 65 2.11 -2.03 -5.01
C THR A 65 0.92 -1.11 -5.33
N GLY A 66 0.88 0.09 -4.76
CA GLY A 66 -0.23 0.99 -5.05
C GLY A 66 -0.32 2.20 -4.13
N THR A 67 -1.48 2.86 -4.16
CA THR A 67 -1.77 4.07 -3.40
C THR A 67 -3.08 3.98 -2.63
N ASP A 68 -3.09 4.53 -1.41
CA ASP A 68 -4.27 4.75 -0.58
C ASP A 68 -4.76 6.19 -0.76
N GLU A 69 -5.89 6.37 -1.46
CA GLU A 69 -6.26 7.65 -2.06
C GLU A 69 -7.47 8.34 -1.41
N HIS A 70 -7.95 7.82 -0.28
CA HIS A 70 -9.06 8.40 0.45
C HIS A 70 -8.61 9.08 1.76
N GLY A 71 -9.47 9.92 2.33
CA GLY A 71 -9.28 10.51 3.66
C GLY A 71 -9.24 12.04 3.66
N GLN A 72 -9.57 12.63 4.82
CA GLN A 72 -9.66 14.08 5.04
C GLN A 72 -8.37 14.83 4.71
N LYS A 73 -7.22 14.17 4.89
CA LYS A 73 -5.93 14.78 4.58
C LYS A 73 -5.74 14.99 3.07
N ILE A 74 -6.21 14.06 2.25
CA ILE A 74 -6.21 14.21 0.79
C ILE A 74 -7.15 15.33 0.36
N GLU A 75 -8.38 15.38 0.92
CA GLU A 75 -9.35 16.44 0.65
C GLU A 75 -8.75 17.81 0.96
N LYS A 76 -8.13 17.97 2.14
CA LYS A 76 -7.48 19.21 2.52
C LYS A 76 -6.34 19.61 1.59
N CYS A 77 -5.48 18.66 1.18
CA CYS A 77 -4.42 18.93 0.21
C CYS A 77 -4.97 19.36 -1.16
N ALA A 78 -6.08 18.77 -1.60
CA ALA A 78 -6.76 19.14 -2.84
C ALA A 78 -7.39 20.54 -2.76
N GLU A 79 -8.04 20.89 -1.64
CA GLU A 79 -8.57 22.23 -1.38
C GLU A 79 -7.46 23.29 -1.40
N GLU A 80 -6.34 23.03 -0.71
CA GLU A 80 -5.17 23.93 -0.71
C GLU A 80 -4.58 24.12 -2.11
N ALA A 81 -4.62 23.06 -2.94
CA ALA A 81 -4.17 23.09 -4.34
C ALA A 81 -5.24 23.62 -5.31
N GLN A 82 -6.47 23.93 -4.85
CA GLN A 82 -7.60 24.37 -5.66
C GLN A 82 -7.98 23.43 -6.81
N VAL A 83 -7.91 22.12 -6.57
CA VAL A 83 -8.28 21.05 -7.50
C VAL A 83 -9.21 20.06 -6.80
N THR A 84 -9.81 19.16 -7.57
CA THR A 84 -10.58 18.05 -6.98
C THR A 84 -9.63 17.02 -6.32
N PRO A 85 -10.10 16.27 -5.29
CA PRO A 85 -9.32 15.18 -4.69
C PRO A 85 -8.79 14.19 -5.73
N LYS A 86 -9.56 13.89 -6.76
CA LYS A 86 -9.16 12.98 -7.84
C LYS A 86 -8.00 13.55 -8.67
N GLU A 87 -8.08 14.80 -9.09
CA GLU A 87 -7.02 15.48 -9.84
C GLU A 87 -5.73 15.59 -9.01
N TYR A 88 -5.86 15.86 -7.70
CA TYR A 88 -4.73 15.91 -6.80
C TYR A 88 -3.99 14.57 -6.72
N VAL A 89 -4.70 13.48 -6.43
CA VAL A 89 -4.08 12.15 -6.32
C VAL A 89 -3.56 11.65 -7.67
N ASP A 90 -4.20 11.98 -8.79
CA ASP A 90 -3.71 11.63 -10.13
C ASP A 90 -2.33 12.24 -10.39
N GLY A 91 -2.14 13.52 -10.04
CA GLY A 91 -0.86 14.20 -10.18
C GLY A 91 0.23 13.59 -9.30
N VAL A 92 -0.09 13.20 -8.06
CA VAL A 92 0.88 12.54 -7.16
C VAL A 92 1.21 11.15 -7.67
N VAL A 93 0.21 10.35 -8.07
CA VAL A 93 0.41 9.00 -8.61
C VAL A 93 1.30 9.01 -9.84
N GLU A 94 1.12 9.97 -10.75
CA GLU A 94 2.01 10.11 -11.90
C GLU A 94 3.49 10.29 -11.49
N THR A 95 3.75 11.05 -10.43
CA THR A 95 5.13 11.20 -9.92
C THR A 95 5.66 9.91 -9.31
N ILE A 96 4.81 9.12 -8.66
CA ILE A 96 5.16 7.81 -8.10
C ILE A 96 5.52 6.83 -9.22
N LEU A 97 4.66 6.74 -10.24
CA LEU A 97 4.89 5.84 -11.39
C LEU A 97 6.18 6.18 -12.11
N ARG A 98 6.46 7.47 -12.35
CA ARG A 98 7.75 7.91 -12.93
C ARG A 98 8.95 7.56 -12.06
N LEU A 99 8.80 7.59 -10.74
CA LEU A 99 9.85 7.18 -9.81
C LEU A 99 10.10 5.68 -9.89
N TRP A 100 9.04 4.86 -9.91
CA TRP A 100 9.16 3.40 -10.03
C TRP A 100 9.74 2.99 -11.37
N ASP A 101 9.37 3.66 -12.46
CA ASP A 101 9.98 3.45 -13.78
C ASP A 101 11.48 3.75 -13.75
N LYS A 102 11.86 4.92 -13.23
CA LYS A 102 13.28 5.31 -13.10
C LYS A 102 14.10 4.34 -12.24
N MET A 103 13.48 3.70 -11.26
CA MET A 103 14.10 2.71 -10.38
C MET A 103 13.96 1.28 -10.91
N GLU A 104 13.37 1.09 -12.07
CA GLU A 104 13.13 -0.21 -12.71
C GLU A 104 12.41 -1.21 -11.78
N ILE A 105 11.45 -0.72 -10.98
CA ILE A 105 10.66 -1.57 -10.07
C ILE A 105 9.80 -2.53 -10.88
N SER A 106 9.93 -3.83 -10.60
CA SER A 106 9.33 -4.91 -11.39
C SER A 106 7.96 -5.37 -10.87
N TYR A 107 7.12 -4.43 -10.39
CA TYR A 107 5.76 -4.77 -9.98
C TYR A 107 4.91 -5.29 -11.15
N ASP A 108 4.01 -6.22 -10.86
CA ASP A 108 3.08 -6.79 -11.85
C ASP A 108 1.77 -6.01 -11.89
N ASP A 109 1.42 -5.34 -10.80
CA ASP A 109 0.18 -4.57 -10.70
C ASP A 109 0.34 -3.38 -9.75
N PHE A 110 -0.30 -2.26 -10.11
CA PHE A 110 -0.39 -1.06 -9.31
C PHE A 110 -1.87 -0.80 -8.99
N ILE A 111 -2.26 -0.96 -7.72
CA ILE A 111 -3.64 -0.76 -7.29
C ILE A 111 -3.83 0.66 -6.76
N ARG A 112 -4.94 1.28 -7.16
CA ARG A 112 -5.40 2.55 -6.60
C ARG A 112 -6.73 2.31 -5.89
N THR A 113 -6.88 2.80 -4.67
CA THR A 113 -8.12 2.59 -3.92
C THR A 113 -9.32 3.31 -4.53
N THR A 114 -9.09 4.28 -5.43
CA THR A 114 -10.12 4.96 -6.23
C THR A 114 -10.51 4.23 -7.51
N GLU A 115 -9.82 3.15 -7.87
CA GLU A 115 -10.17 2.37 -9.08
C GLU A 115 -11.48 1.59 -8.93
N PRO A 116 -12.32 1.53 -9.99
CA PRO A 116 -13.58 0.78 -9.96
C PRO A 116 -13.40 -0.70 -9.57
N ARG A 117 -12.28 -1.33 -9.99
CA ARG A 117 -12.00 -2.73 -9.66
C ARG A 117 -11.77 -2.93 -8.15
N HIS A 118 -11.11 -1.97 -7.48
CA HIS A 118 -10.93 -1.99 -6.02
C HIS A 118 -12.25 -1.73 -5.31
N ILE A 119 -12.94 -0.65 -5.66
CA ILE A 119 -14.23 -0.25 -5.07
C ILE A 119 -15.23 -1.42 -5.12
N LYS A 120 -15.37 -2.06 -6.28
CA LYS A 120 -16.28 -3.21 -6.44
C LYS A 120 -15.92 -4.39 -5.51
N ARG A 121 -14.62 -4.67 -5.32
CA ARG A 121 -14.18 -5.74 -4.41
C ARG A 121 -14.46 -5.42 -2.95
N VAL A 122 -14.17 -4.19 -2.54
CA VAL A 122 -14.46 -3.71 -1.18
C VAL A 122 -15.96 -3.78 -0.91
N GLN A 123 -16.80 -3.26 -1.81
CA GLN A 123 -18.26 -3.32 -1.67
C GLN A 123 -18.75 -4.76 -1.53
N ASN A 124 -18.26 -5.69 -2.35
CA ASN A 124 -18.67 -7.09 -2.28
C ASN A 124 -18.29 -7.75 -0.94
N ILE A 125 -17.10 -7.45 -0.41
CA ILE A 125 -16.66 -7.99 0.88
C ILE A 125 -17.48 -7.36 2.01
N PHE A 126 -17.65 -6.04 1.98
CA PHE A 126 -18.45 -5.31 2.97
C PHE A 126 -19.89 -5.84 3.04
N MET A 127 -20.53 -6.04 1.88
CA MET A 127 -21.90 -6.59 1.84
C MET A 127 -21.99 -7.99 2.44
N LYS A 128 -21.01 -8.87 2.18
CA LYS A 128 -20.99 -10.19 2.81
C LYS A 128 -20.92 -10.11 4.34
N MET A 129 -20.06 -9.23 4.86
CA MET A 129 -19.92 -9.04 6.31
C MET A 129 -21.20 -8.42 6.90
N TYR A 130 -21.83 -7.50 6.19
CA TYR A 130 -23.10 -6.90 6.60
C TYR A 130 -24.25 -7.94 6.62
N GLU A 131 -24.37 -8.75 5.58
CA GLU A 131 -25.37 -9.83 5.48
C GLU A 131 -25.17 -10.91 6.54
N ASN A 132 -23.92 -11.17 6.94
CA ASN A 132 -23.61 -12.09 8.05
C ASN A 132 -23.92 -11.48 9.44
N GLY A 133 -24.20 -10.18 9.54
CA GLY A 133 -24.43 -9.49 10.81
C GLY A 133 -23.14 -9.06 11.54
N ASP A 134 -21.98 -9.14 10.89
CA ASP A 134 -20.69 -8.74 11.46
C ASP A 134 -20.51 -7.22 11.49
N ILE A 135 -21.28 -6.50 10.65
CA ILE A 135 -21.25 -5.03 10.53
C ILE A 135 -22.61 -4.46 10.88
N TYR A 136 -22.64 -3.47 11.75
CA TYR A 136 -23.83 -2.71 12.10
C TYR A 136 -23.51 -1.21 12.16
N LYS A 137 -24.53 -0.36 11.97
CA LYS A 137 -24.37 1.09 12.10
C LYS A 137 -24.31 1.46 13.58
N GLY A 138 -23.15 1.94 14.01
CA GLY A 138 -22.91 2.46 15.36
C GLY A 138 -22.70 3.96 15.35
N LYS A 139 -22.39 4.52 16.53
CA LYS A 139 -21.93 5.89 16.69
C LYS A 139 -20.71 5.86 17.61
N TYR A 140 -19.65 6.48 17.15
CA TYR A 140 -18.43 6.67 17.93
C TYR A 140 -18.15 8.15 18.12
N GLU A 141 -17.85 8.54 19.35
CA GLU A 141 -17.42 9.91 19.68
C GLU A 141 -16.05 9.88 20.35
N GLY A 142 -15.15 10.70 19.88
CA GLY A 142 -13.81 10.79 20.44
C GLY A 142 -13.08 12.05 20.02
N TRP A 143 -11.84 12.18 20.50
CA TRP A 143 -10.94 13.27 20.14
C TRP A 143 -10.13 12.87 18.91
N TYR A 144 -10.38 13.52 17.80
CA TYR A 144 -9.76 13.21 16.51
C TYR A 144 -8.58 14.12 16.20
N CYS A 145 -7.45 13.49 15.85
CA CYS A 145 -6.27 14.18 15.34
C CYS A 145 -6.22 14.07 13.82
N THR A 146 -6.55 15.14 13.08
CA THR A 146 -6.54 15.13 11.62
C THR A 146 -5.17 14.77 11.00
N PRO A 147 -4.02 15.31 11.52
CA PRO A 147 -2.73 14.93 10.95
C PRO A 147 -2.32 13.46 11.14
N CYS A 148 -2.78 12.81 12.22
CA CYS A 148 -2.51 11.39 12.50
C CYS A 148 -3.63 10.47 12.03
N GLU A 149 -4.80 11.06 11.66
CA GLU A 149 -6.02 10.34 11.29
C GLU A 149 -6.42 9.29 12.35
N SER A 150 -6.35 9.70 13.63
CA SER A 150 -6.54 8.81 14.78
C SER A 150 -7.48 9.41 15.81
N TYR A 151 -8.38 8.56 16.35
CA TYR A 151 -9.22 8.88 17.48
C TYR A 151 -8.56 8.51 18.81
N TRP A 152 -8.75 9.34 19.81
CA TRP A 152 -8.25 9.14 21.15
C TRP A 152 -9.36 9.33 22.18
N PRO A 153 -9.48 8.44 23.17
CA PRO A 153 -10.28 8.74 24.36
C PRO A 153 -9.63 9.86 25.14
N GLU A 154 -10.41 10.65 25.86
CA GLU A 154 -9.92 11.78 26.63
C GLU A 154 -8.80 11.42 27.63
N SER A 155 -8.88 10.21 28.20
CA SER A 155 -7.88 9.68 29.13
C SER A 155 -6.49 9.42 28.54
N GLN A 156 -6.37 9.39 27.22
CA GLN A 156 -5.10 9.19 26.52
C GLN A 156 -4.49 10.47 25.97
N LEU A 157 -5.18 11.60 26.05
CA LEU A 157 -4.64 12.88 25.64
C LEU A 157 -3.52 13.33 26.59
N VAL A 158 -2.49 13.92 26.04
CA VAL A 158 -1.39 14.54 26.79
C VAL A 158 -1.57 16.05 26.72
N ASP A 159 -1.84 16.67 27.88
CA ASP A 159 -2.16 18.10 27.97
C ASP A 159 -3.27 18.55 27.01
N GLY A 160 -4.31 17.70 26.82
CA GLY A 160 -5.41 17.96 25.91
C GLY A 160 -5.07 17.84 24.41
N LYS A 161 -3.90 17.25 24.08
CA LYS A 161 -3.38 17.11 22.71
C LYS A 161 -3.18 15.66 22.32
N CYS A 162 -2.97 15.46 21.02
CA CYS A 162 -2.67 14.15 20.46
C CYS A 162 -1.39 13.55 21.09
N PRO A 163 -1.43 12.34 21.63
CA PRO A 163 -0.25 11.72 22.28
C PRO A 163 0.86 11.39 21.29
N ASP A 164 0.53 11.14 20.01
CA ASP A 164 1.52 10.76 18.99
C ASP A 164 2.29 11.97 18.43
N CYS A 165 1.61 13.08 18.18
CA CYS A 165 2.23 14.20 17.45
C CYS A 165 2.18 15.55 18.20
N GLY A 166 1.55 15.60 19.39
CA GLY A 166 1.44 16.81 20.21
C GLY A 166 0.55 17.92 19.65
N ARG A 167 -0.19 17.68 18.56
CA ARG A 167 -1.06 18.68 17.93
C ARG A 167 -2.44 18.70 18.56
N GLU A 168 -3.16 19.80 18.31
CA GLU A 168 -4.55 19.97 18.75
C GLU A 168 -5.45 18.86 18.16
N VAL A 169 -6.40 18.41 18.98
CA VAL A 169 -7.43 17.45 18.62
C VAL A 169 -8.81 18.11 18.64
N LYS A 170 -9.75 17.57 17.87
CA LYS A 170 -11.14 18.05 17.82
C LYS A 170 -12.06 16.94 18.25
N LYS A 171 -13.11 17.27 19.02
CA LYS A 171 -14.17 16.31 19.32
C LYS A 171 -14.96 16.05 18.05
N MET A 172 -15.00 14.80 17.61
CA MET A 172 -15.71 14.35 16.41
C MET A 172 -16.60 13.15 16.72
N SER A 173 -17.59 12.96 15.90
CA SER A 173 -18.54 11.84 15.95
C SER A 173 -18.66 11.22 14.56
N GLU A 174 -18.52 9.92 14.50
CA GLU A 174 -18.76 9.10 13.31
C GLU A 174 -19.89 8.12 13.55
#